data_7ca66a845305d4119175fcbf11426853
#
_entry.id   7ca66a845305d4119175fcbf11426853
#
_cell.length_a   1.000
_cell.length_b   1.000
_cell.length_c   1.000
_cell.angle_alpha   90.00
_cell.angle_beta   90.00
_cell.angle_gamma   90.00
#
_symmetry.space_group_name_H-M   'P 1'
#
loop_
_entity.id
_entity.type
_entity.pdbx_description
1 polymer ?
#
loop_
_entity_poly.entity_id
_entity_poly.type
_entity_poly.pdbx_seq_one_letter_code
_entity_poly.pdbx_strand_id
1 'polypeptide(L)'
;MENGGYTIYKASLNLLRNNLADLFQQKQGRFQALDGLRAIAIIQVVLFHCLYLNYSTIPAAKREALLAQMSPWLNWIWQGDKGVDLFFVLSGFLITMLLLREHLNNGRVSISAFFTRRAGRILPAYVVLLITGWLVAEPNHEYLWSNLLFINNLTHADSIYLPWSWSITVEVQFYLLFPIIALPAIIHSHRPFAVAVLIVLAALVLRQAILYLNYDLVTVPFYEQVYDPARFSAWWRELYIQLHTRGGPIAFGIAAAVIYTFYDDRLKAFIAAKPAVTKTAIVLALAISLFAHSVPYHDPTQNYLQSIGIGANFWLLAQHRNLYALCSAVILLFVLAPRGYFKSLHSILSSRILGFIAKISYSAYLFHILLLNAVFRQLRDLLPDNIGDPGWLILGSVVTIAMTIVAASVIYLLVEKPFIDLTHGVRAKKTVNR
;
A
#
# COMPACT_ATOMS: atom_id res chain seq x y z
N MET A 1 -15.39 32.68 34.70
CA MET A 1 -14.94 31.35 34.18
C MET A 1 -15.78 30.84 33.00
N GLU A 2 -17.00 31.33 32.75
CA GLU A 2 -17.89 30.87 31.66
C GLU A 2 -17.42 31.24 30.23
N ASN A 3 -16.75 32.36 30.05
CA ASN A 3 -16.33 32.80 28.69
C ASN A 3 -15.19 31.95 28.07
N GLY A 4 -14.36 31.29 28.88
CA GLY A 4 -13.26 30.46 28.38
C GLY A 4 -13.76 29.15 27.74
N GLY A 5 -14.75 28.49 28.36
CA GLY A 5 -15.33 27.25 27.86
C GLY A 5 -16.06 27.42 26.51
N TYR A 6 -16.81 28.52 26.38
CA TYR A 6 -17.54 28.84 25.14
C TYR A 6 -16.59 29.16 23.96
N THR A 7 -15.47 29.82 24.24
CA THR A 7 -14.44 30.12 23.23
C THR A 7 -13.72 28.86 22.77
N ILE A 8 -13.36 27.95 23.66
CA ILE A 8 -12.75 26.65 23.34
C ILE A 8 -13.74 25.80 22.53
N TYR A 9 -15.00 25.71 22.94
CA TYR A 9 -16.03 24.95 22.22
C TYR A 9 -16.25 25.47 20.78
N LYS A 10 -16.36 26.79 20.57
CA LYS A 10 -16.43 27.40 19.23
C LYS A 10 -15.19 27.12 18.37
N ALA A 11 -14.01 27.20 18.95
CA ALA A 11 -12.75 26.90 18.25
C ALA A 11 -12.71 25.42 17.78
N SER A 12 -13.13 24.50 18.67
CA SER A 12 -13.20 23.07 18.36
C SER A 12 -14.22 22.75 17.27
N LEU A 13 -15.40 23.36 17.31
CA LEU A 13 -16.43 23.22 16.26
C LEU A 13 -15.96 23.76 14.91
N ASN A 14 -15.30 24.91 14.89
CA ASN A 14 -14.76 25.48 13.65
C ASN A 14 -13.65 24.60 13.09
N LEU A 15 -12.78 24.04 13.92
CA LEU A 15 -11.75 23.09 13.50
C LEU A 15 -12.38 21.84 12.87
N LEU A 16 -13.39 21.27 13.52
CA LEU A 16 -14.10 20.10 13.02
C LEU A 16 -14.80 20.39 11.68
N ARG A 17 -15.46 21.55 11.56
CA ARG A 17 -16.09 21.99 10.32
C ARG A 17 -15.09 22.18 9.18
N ASN A 18 -13.93 22.77 9.46
CA ASN A 18 -12.86 22.95 8.48
C ASN A 18 -12.26 21.62 8.06
N ASN A 19 -12.05 20.70 8.99
CA ASN A 19 -11.56 19.35 8.69
C ASN A 19 -12.57 18.55 7.86
N LEU A 20 -13.87 18.65 8.15
CA LEU A 20 -14.94 18.06 7.34
C LEU A 20 -14.96 18.64 5.93
N ALA A 21 -14.87 19.96 5.79
CA ALA A 21 -14.77 20.59 4.48
C ALA A 21 -13.55 20.11 3.71
N ASP A 22 -12.37 20.04 4.36
CA ASP A 22 -11.15 19.51 3.73
C ASP A 22 -11.30 18.05 3.28
N LEU A 23 -12.04 17.21 4.03
CA LEU A 23 -12.23 15.80 3.68
C LEU A 23 -12.88 15.64 2.28
N PHE A 24 -13.84 16.53 1.93
CA PHE A 24 -14.55 16.52 0.65
C PHE A 24 -13.98 17.49 -0.39
N GLN A 25 -13.11 18.43 0.03
CA GLN A 25 -12.45 19.35 -0.89
C GLN A 25 -11.37 18.64 -1.68
N GLN A 26 -11.35 18.88 -2.97
CA GLN A 26 -10.36 18.37 -3.87
C GLN A 26 -9.28 19.45 -4.08
N LYS A 27 -8.04 19.17 -3.68
CA LYS A 27 -6.91 20.05 -4.01
C LYS A 27 -6.60 19.89 -5.49
N GLN A 28 -6.81 20.93 -6.27
CA GLN A 28 -6.44 20.89 -7.68
C GLN A 28 -4.91 20.84 -7.84
N GLY A 29 -4.43 19.96 -8.72
CA GLY A 29 -3.00 19.88 -8.99
C GLY A 29 -2.59 18.60 -9.72
N ARG A 30 -1.36 18.63 -10.24
CA ARG A 30 -0.76 17.54 -11.02
C ARG A 30 -0.70 16.19 -10.26
N PHE A 31 -0.60 16.24 -8.93
CA PHE A 31 -0.48 15.05 -8.08
C PHE A 31 -1.82 14.44 -7.67
N GLN A 32 -2.93 15.05 -8.05
CA GLN A 32 -4.27 14.60 -7.68
C GLN A 32 -4.58 13.18 -8.15
N ALA A 33 -4.09 12.79 -9.33
CA ALA A 33 -4.27 11.43 -9.83
C ALA A 33 -3.52 10.36 -9.02
N LEU A 34 -2.50 10.73 -8.22
CA LEU A 34 -1.87 9.79 -7.27
C LEU A 34 -2.79 9.44 -6.12
N ASP A 35 -3.73 10.32 -5.77
CA ASP A 35 -4.76 10.02 -4.80
C ASP A 35 -5.69 8.92 -5.33
N GLY A 36 -6.01 8.95 -6.65
CA GLY A 36 -6.73 7.86 -7.29
C GLY A 36 -6.01 6.52 -7.21
N LEU A 37 -4.70 6.49 -7.41
CA LEU A 37 -3.91 5.26 -7.25
C LEU A 37 -3.91 4.76 -5.80
N ARG A 38 -3.84 5.67 -4.81
CA ARG A 38 -3.98 5.29 -3.39
C ARG A 38 -5.35 4.70 -3.07
N ALA A 39 -6.41 5.30 -3.64
CA ALA A 39 -7.76 4.80 -3.48
C ALA A 39 -7.93 3.39 -4.07
N ILE A 40 -7.38 3.14 -5.26
CA ILE A 40 -7.36 1.81 -5.86
C ILE A 40 -6.61 0.82 -4.97
N ALA A 41 -5.45 1.22 -4.45
CA ALA A 41 -4.62 0.38 -3.58
C ALA A 41 -5.38 -0.06 -2.32
N ILE A 42 -6.04 0.85 -1.60
CA ILE A 42 -6.80 0.49 -0.39
C ILE A 42 -8.03 -0.35 -0.70
N ILE A 43 -8.75 -0.08 -1.79
CA ILE A 43 -9.89 -0.88 -2.23
C ILE A 43 -9.45 -2.33 -2.48
N GLN A 44 -8.35 -2.54 -3.22
CA GLN A 44 -7.79 -3.87 -3.46
C GLN A 44 -7.49 -4.61 -2.15
N VAL A 45 -6.80 -3.94 -1.21
CA VAL A 45 -6.41 -4.53 0.08
C VAL A 45 -7.63 -4.92 0.90
N VAL A 46 -8.63 -4.06 1.02
CA VAL A 46 -9.83 -4.36 1.83
C VAL A 46 -10.63 -5.51 1.23
N LEU A 47 -10.86 -5.49 -0.09
CA LEU A 47 -11.57 -6.58 -0.78
C LEU A 47 -10.83 -7.91 -0.66
N PHE A 48 -9.51 -7.90 -0.80
CA PHE A 48 -8.69 -9.10 -0.60
C PHE A 48 -8.89 -9.69 0.80
N HIS A 49 -8.80 -8.87 1.85
CA HIS A 49 -8.91 -9.36 3.21
C HIS A 49 -10.33 -9.84 3.54
N CYS A 50 -11.38 -9.22 2.97
CA CYS A 50 -12.75 -9.70 3.12
C CYS A 50 -12.93 -11.13 2.60
N LEU A 51 -12.26 -11.51 1.51
CA LEU A 51 -12.29 -12.87 0.99
C LEU A 51 -11.30 -13.78 1.73
N TYR A 52 -10.03 -13.38 1.77
CA TYR A 52 -8.92 -14.20 2.22
C TYR A 52 -9.06 -14.64 3.67
N LEU A 53 -9.33 -13.71 4.61
CA LEU A 53 -9.42 -14.05 6.04
C LEU A 53 -10.64 -14.90 6.40
N ASN A 54 -11.69 -14.83 5.58
CA ASN A 54 -12.88 -15.66 5.81
C ASN A 54 -12.80 -17.01 5.11
N TYR A 55 -11.95 -17.17 4.11
CA TYR A 55 -11.86 -18.41 3.32
C TYR A 55 -11.52 -19.63 4.15
N SER A 56 -10.60 -19.52 5.11
CA SER A 56 -10.22 -20.60 6.01
C SER A 56 -11.35 -21.02 6.97
N THR A 57 -12.30 -20.11 7.25
CA THR A 57 -13.44 -20.39 8.15
C THR A 57 -14.62 -21.03 7.44
N ILE A 58 -14.62 -21.05 6.09
CA ILE A 58 -15.67 -21.67 5.28
C ILE A 58 -15.51 -23.20 5.28
N PRO A 59 -16.58 -23.99 5.48
CA PRO A 59 -16.52 -25.43 5.36
C PRO A 59 -15.98 -25.90 4.00
N ALA A 60 -15.17 -26.96 3.96
CA ALA A 60 -14.45 -27.41 2.77
C ALA A 60 -15.36 -27.57 1.53
N ALA A 61 -16.48 -28.24 1.68
CA ALA A 61 -17.45 -28.45 0.58
C ALA A 61 -17.99 -27.13 0.00
N LYS A 62 -18.24 -26.12 0.85
CA LYS A 62 -18.70 -24.79 0.40
C LYS A 62 -17.56 -23.98 -0.24
N ARG A 63 -16.29 -24.20 0.16
CA ARG A 63 -15.12 -23.53 -0.46
C ARG A 63 -14.95 -23.94 -1.91
N GLU A 64 -15.04 -25.23 -2.21
CA GLU A 64 -14.96 -25.74 -3.58
C GLU A 64 -16.09 -25.19 -4.44
N ALA A 65 -17.32 -25.19 -3.94
CA ALA A 65 -18.47 -24.61 -4.63
C ALA A 65 -18.30 -23.10 -4.87
N LEU A 66 -17.77 -22.37 -3.89
CA LEU A 66 -17.50 -20.92 -4.03
C LEU A 66 -16.48 -20.65 -5.13
N LEU A 67 -15.37 -21.40 -5.17
CA LEU A 67 -14.34 -21.26 -6.21
C LEU A 67 -14.87 -21.61 -7.60
N ALA A 68 -15.67 -22.67 -7.70
CA ALA A 68 -16.28 -23.10 -8.97
C ALA A 68 -17.30 -22.07 -9.51
N GLN A 69 -17.98 -21.35 -8.63
CA GLN A 69 -18.97 -20.32 -8.98
C GLN A 69 -18.36 -18.95 -9.21
N MET A 70 -17.14 -18.68 -8.72
CA MET A 70 -16.48 -17.41 -8.95
C MET A 70 -16.16 -17.21 -10.42
N SER A 71 -16.65 -16.09 -10.96
CA SER A 71 -16.26 -15.67 -12.30
C SER A 71 -14.74 -15.48 -12.40
N PRO A 72 -14.07 -15.97 -13.44
CA PRO A 72 -12.65 -15.72 -13.66
C PRO A 72 -12.26 -14.24 -13.61
N TRP A 73 -13.20 -13.34 -13.95
CA TRP A 73 -13.01 -11.89 -13.85
C TRP A 73 -12.88 -11.34 -12.43
N LEU A 74 -13.24 -12.13 -11.41
CA LEU A 74 -13.11 -11.76 -10.00
C LEU A 74 -11.83 -12.30 -9.35
N ASN A 75 -11.07 -13.13 -10.06
CA ASN A 75 -9.84 -13.73 -9.53
C ASN A 75 -8.80 -12.70 -9.09
N TRP A 76 -8.81 -11.49 -9.66
CA TRP A 76 -7.93 -10.41 -9.23
C TRP A 76 -8.15 -10.00 -7.76
N ILE A 77 -9.32 -10.25 -7.18
CA ILE A 77 -9.61 -9.93 -5.77
C ILE A 77 -8.75 -10.77 -4.85
N TRP A 78 -8.49 -12.05 -5.20
CA TRP A 78 -7.61 -12.94 -4.45
C TRP A 78 -6.14 -12.49 -4.41
N GLN A 79 -5.77 -11.57 -5.28
CA GLN A 79 -4.44 -10.99 -5.39
C GLN A 79 -4.42 -9.51 -5.03
N GLY A 80 -5.46 -9.04 -4.35
CA GLY A 80 -5.62 -7.63 -3.96
C GLY A 80 -4.60 -7.16 -2.92
N ASP A 81 -3.84 -8.08 -2.30
CA ASP A 81 -2.67 -7.77 -1.49
C ASP A 81 -1.57 -7.01 -2.26
N LYS A 82 -1.59 -7.05 -3.62
CA LYS A 82 -0.76 -6.19 -4.48
C LYS A 82 -1.08 -4.70 -4.35
N GLY A 83 -2.22 -4.35 -3.76
CA GLY A 83 -2.49 -2.98 -3.34
C GLY A 83 -1.41 -2.43 -2.41
N VAL A 84 -0.79 -3.29 -1.56
CA VAL A 84 0.37 -2.90 -0.73
C VAL A 84 1.59 -2.59 -1.60
N ASP A 85 1.84 -3.36 -2.67
CA ASP A 85 2.93 -3.08 -3.60
C ASP A 85 2.73 -1.74 -4.31
N LEU A 86 1.48 -1.38 -4.66
CA LEU A 86 1.16 -0.06 -5.21
C LEU A 86 1.40 1.05 -4.19
N PHE A 87 1.06 0.86 -2.90
CA PHE A 87 1.44 1.81 -1.85
C PHE A 87 2.95 1.97 -1.74
N PHE A 88 3.73 0.90 -1.84
CA PHE A 88 5.19 0.96 -1.81
C PHE A 88 5.78 1.72 -3.01
N VAL A 89 5.23 1.54 -4.22
CA VAL A 89 5.60 2.35 -5.40
C VAL A 89 5.32 3.82 -5.13
N LEU A 90 4.14 4.15 -4.61
CA LEU A 90 3.76 5.54 -4.29
C LEU A 90 4.63 6.13 -3.18
N SER A 91 4.97 5.39 -2.14
CA SER A 91 5.87 5.83 -1.07
C SER A 91 7.28 6.07 -1.60
N GLY A 92 7.84 5.11 -2.35
CA GLY A 92 9.13 5.27 -3.01
C GLY A 92 9.18 6.51 -3.90
N PHE A 93 8.14 6.73 -4.73
CA PHE A 93 8.04 7.89 -5.59
C PHE A 93 7.95 9.21 -4.81
N LEU A 94 6.99 9.33 -3.91
CA LEU A 94 6.70 10.60 -3.22
C LEU A 94 7.85 11.02 -2.31
N ILE A 95 8.43 10.10 -1.56
CA ILE A 95 9.53 10.40 -0.64
C ILE A 95 10.76 10.85 -1.44
N THR A 96 11.13 10.08 -2.44
CA THR A 96 12.29 10.42 -3.29
C THR A 96 12.09 11.76 -3.98
N MET A 97 10.96 11.98 -4.63
CA MET A 97 10.64 13.22 -5.32
C MET A 97 10.67 14.44 -4.39
N LEU A 98 10.10 14.32 -3.19
CA LEU A 98 10.08 15.42 -2.21
C LEU A 98 11.49 15.77 -1.71
N LEU A 99 12.31 14.77 -1.38
CA LEU A 99 13.68 15.01 -0.88
C LEU A 99 14.63 15.49 -1.99
N LEU A 100 14.50 14.97 -3.21
CA LEU A 100 15.26 15.48 -4.38
C LEU A 100 14.90 16.94 -4.69
N ARG A 101 13.62 17.30 -4.68
CA ARG A 101 13.20 18.68 -4.89
C ARG A 101 13.66 19.60 -3.76
N GLU A 102 13.62 19.15 -2.52
CA GLU A 102 14.15 19.93 -1.40
C GLU A 102 15.65 20.17 -1.56
N HIS A 103 16.42 19.18 -2.01
CA HIS A 103 17.84 19.33 -2.33
C HIS A 103 18.08 20.31 -3.49
N LEU A 104 17.38 20.13 -4.59
CA LEU A 104 17.55 21.00 -5.79
C LEU A 104 17.20 22.47 -5.51
N ASN A 105 16.19 22.72 -4.66
CA ASN A 105 15.75 24.07 -4.34
C ASN A 105 16.61 24.75 -3.26
N ASN A 106 17.15 23.99 -2.30
CA ASN A 106 17.77 24.55 -1.10
C ASN A 106 19.26 24.16 -0.95
N GLY A 107 19.81 23.37 -1.87
CA GLY A 107 21.17 22.81 -1.78
C GLY A 107 21.35 21.77 -0.68
N ARG A 108 20.35 21.51 0.16
CA ARG A 108 20.40 20.60 1.30
C ARG A 108 19.04 19.99 1.59
N VAL A 109 19.03 18.87 2.30
CA VAL A 109 17.82 18.18 2.78
C VAL A 109 17.74 18.32 4.30
N SER A 110 16.59 18.71 4.83
CA SER A 110 16.34 18.74 6.27
C SER A 110 15.79 17.41 6.75
N ILE A 111 16.69 16.52 7.19
CA ILE A 111 16.34 15.18 7.68
C ILE A 111 15.40 15.25 8.89
N SER A 112 15.65 16.19 9.83
CA SER A 112 14.77 16.39 11.00
C SER A 112 13.34 16.78 10.56
N ALA A 113 13.21 17.75 9.65
CA ALA A 113 11.88 18.15 9.16
C ALA A 113 11.19 17.01 8.38
N PHE A 114 11.94 16.19 7.66
CA PHE A 114 11.42 15.00 7.01
C PHE A 114 10.82 14.02 8.03
N PHE A 115 11.58 13.63 9.06
CA PHE A 115 11.08 12.70 10.09
C PHE A 115 9.91 13.28 10.89
N THR A 116 9.93 14.57 11.23
CA THR A 116 8.80 15.21 11.92
C THR A 116 7.50 15.10 11.12
N ARG A 117 7.54 15.35 9.80
CA ARG A 117 6.37 15.20 8.92
C ARG A 117 5.89 13.76 8.81
N ARG A 118 6.82 12.80 8.74
CA ARG A 118 6.46 11.36 8.66
C ARG A 118 5.88 10.87 9.98
N ALA A 119 6.50 11.22 11.09
CA ALA A 119 6.01 10.90 12.43
C ALA A 119 4.59 11.44 12.66
N GLY A 120 4.36 12.73 12.37
CA GLY A 120 3.02 13.34 12.51
C GLY A 120 1.94 12.73 11.61
N ARG A 121 2.35 12.10 10.51
CA ARG A 121 1.41 11.39 9.62
C ARG A 121 1.13 9.95 10.07
N ILE A 122 2.14 9.24 10.59
CA ILE A 122 2.03 7.80 10.87
C ILE A 122 1.64 7.55 12.32
N LEU A 123 2.39 8.11 13.28
CA LEU A 123 2.31 7.73 14.68
C LEU A 123 0.93 7.94 15.31
N PRO A 124 0.21 9.06 15.10
CA PRO A 124 -1.02 9.30 15.84
C PRO A 124 -2.09 8.22 15.60
N ALA A 125 -2.43 7.91 14.36
CA ALA A 125 -3.41 6.88 14.06
C ALA A 125 -2.89 5.46 14.34
N TYR A 126 -1.57 5.24 14.20
CA TYR A 126 -0.95 3.96 14.55
C TYR A 126 -1.03 3.67 16.05
N VAL A 127 -0.78 4.66 16.91
CA VAL A 127 -0.95 4.52 18.37
C VAL A 127 -2.41 4.23 18.73
N VAL A 128 -3.37 4.91 18.09
CA VAL A 128 -4.81 4.59 18.28
C VAL A 128 -5.10 3.14 17.88
N LEU A 129 -4.54 2.65 16.78
CA LEU A 129 -4.67 1.25 16.40
C LEU A 129 -4.12 0.30 17.47
N LEU A 130 -2.90 0.55 17.99
CA LEU A 130 -2.27 -0.30 19.02
C LEU A 130 -3.11 -0.34 20.28
N ILE A 131 -3.63 0.81 20.73
CA ILE A 131 -4.52 0.90 21.89
C ILE A 131 -5.84 0.15 21.62
N THR A 132 -6.43 0.34 20.44
CA THR A 132 -7.68 -0.35 20.09
C THR A 132 -7.50 -1.87 20.06
N GLY A 133 -6.42 -2.37 19.47
CA GLY A 133 -6.10 -3.79 19.48
C GLY A 133 -5.94 -4.34 20.91
N TRP A 134 -5.27 -3.59 21.79
CA TRP A 134 -5.17 -3.94 23.20
C TRP A 134 -6.53 -4.04 23.89
N LEU A 135 -7.41 -3.05 23.65
CA LEU A 135 -8.74 -3.00 24.27
C LEU A 135 -9.68 -4.11 23.77
N VAL A 136 -9.54 -4.55 22.52
CA VAL A 136 -10.34 -5.66 21.97
C VAL A 136 -9.69 -7.03 22.19
N ALA A 137 -8.62 -7.08 22.99
CA ALA A 137 -7.88 -8.30 23.35
C ALA A 137 -7.39 -9.10 22.15
N GLU A 138 -6.82 -8.40 21.14
CA GLU A 138 -6.10 -9.08 20.05
C GLU A 138 -4.97 -9.94 20.62
N PRO A 139 -4.72 -11.13 20.04
CA PRO A 139 -3.68 -12.04 20.53
C PRO A 139 -2.28 -11.43 20.43
N ASN A 140 -1.32 -12.04 21.12
CA ASN A 140 0.10 -11.67 21.10
C ASN A 140 0.41 -10.25 21.57
N HIS A 141 -0.41 -9.67 22.44
CA HIS A 141 -0.20 -8.32 22.96
C HIS A 141 1.10 -8.15 23.76
N GLU A 142 1.69 -9.22 24.25
CA GLU A 142 3.04 -9.25 24.86
C GLU A 142 4.14 -8.84 23.87
N TYR A 143 3.89 -8.94 22.57
CA TYR A 143 4.79 -8.50 21.50
C TYR A 143 4.51 -7.08 20.99
N LEU A 144 3.66 -6.31 21.66
CA LEU A 144 3.37 -4.90 21.35
C LEU A 144 4.65 -4.07 21.16
N TRP A 145 5.70 -4.36 21.89
CA TRP A 145 7.00 -3.69 21.79
C TRP A 145 7.60 -3.78 20.37
N SER A 146 7.41 -4.89 19.67
CA SER A 146 7.92 -5.06 18.32
C SER A 146 7.19 -4.16 17.30
N ASN A 147 5.92 -3.91 17.52
CA ASN A 147 5.13 -2.95 16.76
C ASN A 147 5.56 -1.50 17.06
N LEU A 148 5.75 -1.15 18.34
CA LEU A 148 6.21 0.18 18.77
C LEU A 148 7.58 0.54 18.19
N LEU A 149 8.47 -0.44 18.05
CA LEU A 149 9.81 -0.25 17.48
C LEU A 149 9.85 -0.42 15.96
N PHE A 150 8.75 -0.75 15.30
CA PHE A 150 8.68 -1.03 13.86
C PHE A 150 9.66 -2.13 13.41
N ILE A 151 9.72 -3.21 14.19
CA ILE A 151 10.53 -4.42 13.93
C ILE A 151 9.72 -5.70 14.01
N ASN A 152 8.38 -5.61 13.98
CA ASN A 152 7.49 -6.76 14.05
C ASN A 152 7.65 -7.74 12.87
N ASN A 153 8.22 -7.30 11.74
CA ASN A 153 8.60 -8.15 10.63
C ASN A 153 9.90 -8.95 10.86
N LEU A 154 10.68 -8.60 11.88
CA LEU A 154 11.93 -9.29 12.25
C LEU A 154 11.73 -10.28 13.40
N THR A 155 10.56 -10.28 14.04
CA THR A 155 10.20 -11.23 15.10
C THR A 155 9.63 -12.52 14.52
N HIS A 156 9.42 -13.55 15.34
CA HIS A 156 8.73 -14.76 14.88
C HIS A 156 7.33 -14.44 14.39
N ALA A 157 6.90 -15.08 13.30
CA ALA A 157 5.60 -14.81 12.68
C ALA A 157 4.42 -15.07 13.63
N ASP A 158 4.56 -16.06 14.52
CA ASP A 158 3.55 -16.39 15.55
C ASP A 158 3.52 -15.39 16.70
N SER A 159 4.49 -14.47 16.74
CA SER A 159 4.71 -13.46 17.79
C SER A 159 4.51 -12.05 17.30
N ILE A 160 3.61 -11.84 16.34
CA ILE A 160 3.28 -10.50 15.84
C ILE A 160 1.93 -10.08 16.43
N TYR A 161 1.93 -8.95 17.14
CA TYR A 161 0.72 -8.43 17.80
C TYR A 161 -0.38 -8.04 16.80
N LEU A 162 -0.06 -7.24 15.77
CA LEU A 162 -0.99 -6.86 14.71
C LEU A 162 -0.37 -7.23 13.35
N PRO A 163 -0.60 -8.46 12.87
CA PRO A 163 0.14 -8.97 11.71
C PRO A 163 0.07 -8.09 10.47
N TRP A 164 -1.08 -7.49 10.16
CA TRP A 164 -1.26 -6.65 8.98
C TRP A 164 -0.45 -5.33 9.01
N SER A 165 0.06 -4.93 10.17
CA SER A 165 0.87 -3.71 10.31
C SER A 165 2.30 -3.86 9.79
N TRP A 166 2.72 -5.05 9.34
CA TRP A 166 4.04 -5.33 8.78
C TRP A 166 4.44 -4.36 7.66
N SER A 167 3.49 -3.95 6.81
CA SER A 167 3.79 -3.06 5.68
C SER A 167 4.14 -1.64 6.14
N ILE A 168 3.56 -1.17 7.24
CA ILE A 168 3.92 0.11 7.88
C ILE A 168 5.32 0.01 8.45
N THR A 169 5.66 -1.13 9.04
CA THR A 169 7.02 -1.42 9.50
C THR A 169 8.02 -1.35 8.35
N VAL A 170 7.75 -1.99 7.22
CA VAL A 170 8.59 -1.90 6.01
C VAL A 170 8.71 -0.45 5.50
N GLU A 171 7.62 0.30 5.52
CA GLU A 171 7.60 1.71 5.11
C GLU A 171 8.45 2.59 6.05
N VAL A 172 8.37 2.39 7.37
CA VAL A 172 9.19 3.11 8.35
C VAL A 172 10.67 2.73 8.20
N GLN A 173 10.98 1.46 8.01
CA GLN A 173 12.35 1.00 7.73
C GLN A 173 12.91 1.65 6.46
N PHE A 174 12.11 1.76 5.40
CA PHE A 174 12.47 2.51 4.21
C PHE A 174 12.73 3.99 4.52
N TYR A 175 11.90 4.65 5.31
CA TYR A 175 12.12 6.05 5.69
C TYR A 175 13.41 6.26 6.47
N LEU A 176 13.84 5.28 7.26
CA LEU A 176 15.11 5.36 7.99
C LEU A 176 16.31 5.15 7.05
N LEU A 177 16.24 4.14 6.18
CA LEU A 177 17.39 3.73 5.36
C LEU A 177 17.58 4.61 4.11
N PHE A 178 16.50 5.05 3.48
CA PHE A 178 16.56 5.78 2.22
C PHE A 178 17.37 7.09 2.29
N PRO A 179 17.13 8.00 3.26
CA PRO A 179 17.88 9.24 3.39
C PRO A 179 19.37 9.03 3.66
N ILE A 180 19.74 7.89 4.25
CA ILE A 180 21.12 7.59 4.66
C ILE A 180 21.90 6.89 3.53
N ILE A 181 21.25 6.00 2.79
CA ILE A 181 21.92 5.12 1.81
C ILE A 181 21.65 5.57 0.38
N ALA A 182 20.39 5.51 -0.06
CA ALA A 182 20.05 5.66 -1.47
C ALA A 182 20.02 7.13 -1.92
N LEU A 183 19.50 8.03 -1.09
CA LEU A 183 19.39 9.45 -1.44
C LEU A 183 20.77 10.10 -1.68
N PRO A 184 21.79 9.93 -0.81
CA PRO A 184 23.13 10.44 -1.07
C PRO A 184 23.73 9.90 -2.36
N ALA A 185 23.58 8.60 -2.63
CA ALA A 185 24.06 7.97 -3.86
C ALA A 185 23.43 8.61 -5.12
N ILE A 186 22.13 8.96 -5.08
CA ILE A 186 21.44 9.61 -6.18
C ILE A 186 21.90 11.08 -6.34
N ILE A 187 21.99 11.83 -5.23
CA ILE A 187 22.31 13.26 -5.23
C ILE A 187 23.73 13.52 -5.71
N HIS A 188 24.70 12.74 -5.24
CA HIS A 188 26.12 12.95 -5.58
C HIS A 188 26.54 12.31 -6.90
N SER A 189 25.65 11.56 -7.56
CA SER A 189 25.93 10.92 -8.84
C SER A 189 25.76 11.87 -10.02
N HIS A 190 26.72 11.88 -10.95
CA HIS A 190 26.53 12.49 -12.27
C HIS A 190 25.53 11.72 -13.15
N ARG A 191 25.14 10.51 -12.73
CA ARG A 191 24.20 9.64 -13.47
C ARG A 191 23.09 9.12 -12.54
N PRO A 192 22.21 9.99 -12.02
CA PRO A 192 21.18 9.60 -11.05
C PRO A 192 20.26 8.48 -11.56
N PHE A 193 19.97 8.45 -12.86
CA PHE A 193 19.20 7.38 -13.48
C PHE A 193 19.91 6.01 -13.40
N ALA A 194 21.21 5.97 -13.66
CA ALA A 194 21.97 4.71 -13.54
C ALA A 194 21.96 4.20 -12.08
N VAL A 195 22.08 5.09 -11.10
CA VAL A 195 21.96 4.71 -9.68
C VAL A 195 20.57 4.15 -9.39
N ALA A 196 19.51 4.77 -9.88
CA ALA A 196 18.14 4.27 -9.69
C ALA A 196 17.96 2.88 -10.33
N VAL A 197 18.50 2.66 -11.53
CA VAL A 197 18.51 1.34 -12.19
C VAL A 197 19.25 0.31 -11.36
N LEU A 198 20.42 0.65 -10.81
CA LEU A 198 21.18 -0.26 -9.94
C LEU A 198 20.40 -0.63 -8.67
N ILE A 199 19.67 0.31 -8.06
CA ILE A 199 18.79 0.06 -6.90
C ILE A 199 17.70 -0.94 -7.28
N VAL A 200 17.05 -0.75 -8.44
CA VAL A 200 16.04 -1.69 -8.95
C VAL A 200 16.65 -3.07 -9.19
N LEU A 201 17.77 -3.16 -9.91
CA LEU A 201 18.43 -4.44 -10.20
C LEU A 201 18.85 -5.16 -8.92
N ALA A 202 19.41 -4.43 -7.95
CA ALA A 202 19.76 -5.01 -6.65
C ALA A 202 18.55 -5.59 -5.92
N ALA A 203 17.40 -4.89 -5.93
CA ALA A 203 16.16 -5.39 -5.33
C ALA A 203 15.63 -6.65 -6.04
N LEU A 204 15.70 -6.68 -7.38
CA LEU A 204 15.28 -7.85 -8.18
C LEU A 204 16.14 -9.07 -7.90
N VAL A 205 17.48 -8.88 -7.94
CA VAL A 205 18.45 -9.95 -7.70
C VAL A 205 18.35 -10.48 -6.27
N LEU A 206 18.27 -9.57 -5.29
CA LEU A 206 18.14 -9.95 -3.88
C LEU A 206 16.88 -10.77 -3.63
N ARG A 207 15.74 -10.32 -4.15
CA ARG A 207 14.49 -11.08 -4.04
C ARG A 207 14.61 -12.45 -4.72
N GLN A 208 15.16 -12.52 -5.94
CA GLN A 208 15.35 -13.77 -6.67
C GLN A 208 16.22 -14.75 -5.87
N ALA A 209 17.33 -14.26 -5.32
CA ALA A 209 18.27 -15.07 -4.53
C ALA A 209 17.59 -15.62 -3.26
N ILE A 210 16.85 -14.78 -2.51
CA ILE A 210 16.18 -15.20 -1.29
C ILE A 210 15.10 -16.24 -1.58
N LEU A 211 14.29 -16.05 -2.63
CA LEU A 211 13.29 -17.02 -3.01
C LEU A 211 13.94 -18.33 -3.47
N TYR A 212 15.10 -18.26 -4.15
CA TYR A 212 15.85 -19.45 -4.53
C TYR A 212 16.40 -20.23 -3.32
N LEU A 213 16.91 -19.51 -2.31
CA LEU A 213 17.37 -20.11 -1.05
C LEU A 213 16.21 -20.74 -0.23
N ASN A 214 14.98 -20.35 -0.51
CA ASN A 214 13.75 -20.85 0.14
C ASN A 214 12.85 -21.54 -0.88
N TYR A 215 13.43 -22.29 -1.81
CA TYR A 215 12.73 -22.90 -2.94
C TYR A 215 11.52 -23.73 -2.51
N ASP A 216 11.65 -24.52 -1.44
CA ASP A 216 10.58 -25.37 -0.92
C ASP A 216 9.37 -24.57 -0.41
N LEU A 217 9.60 -23.34 0.08
CA LEU A 217 8.49 -22.46 0.48
C LEU A 217 7.83 -21.76 -0.72
N VAL A 218 8.52 -21.67 -1.85
CA VAL A 218 8.03 -21.00 -3.05
C VAL A 218 7.22 -21.93 -3.94
N THR A 219 7.60 -23.19 -4.00
CA THR A 219 7.04 -24.17 -4.94
C THR A 219 5.81 -24.93 -4.44
N VAL A 220 5.50 -24.80 -3.15
CA VAL A 220 4.29 -25.40 -2.60
C VAL A 220 3.08 -24.51 -2.88
N PRO A 221 1.96 -25.03 -3.34
CA PRO A 221 0.73 -24.27 -3.53
C PRO A 221 0.30 -23.53 -2.27
N PHE A 222 -0.14 -22.29 -2.43
CA PHE A 222 -0.49 -21.44 -1.28
C PHE A 222 -1.59 -22.06 -0.41
N TYR A 223 -2.57 -22.74 -1.01
CA TYR A 223 -3.62 -23.42 -0.26
C TYR A 223 -3.07 -24.56 0.63
N GLU A 224 -2.02 -25.26 0.22
CA GLU A 224 -1.35 -26.25 1.06
C GLU A 224 -0.56 -25.59 2.20
N GLN A 225 0.10 -24.45 1.92
CA GLN A 225 0.82 -23.70 2.95
C GLN A 225 -0.10 -23.19 4.04
N VAL A 226 -1.32 -22.74 3.70
CA VAL A 226 -2.30 -22.20 4.67
C VAL A 226 -2.78 -23.29 5.63
N TYR A 227 -2.77 -24.57 5.23
CA TYR A 227 -3.16 -25.70 6.08
C TYR A 227 -2.01 -26.26 6.92
N ASP A 228 -0.76 -25.86 6.66
CA ASP A 228 0.42 -26.15 7.48
C ASP A 228 0.87 -24.87 8.20
N PRO A 229 0.51 -24.67 9.49
CA PRO A 229 0.83 -23.44 10.22
C PRO A 229 2.33 -23.15 10.28
N ALA A 230 3.18 -24.17 10.42
CA ALA A 230 4.62 -24.01 10.50
C ALA A 230 5.20 -23.52 9.16
N ARG A 231 4.75 -24.10 8.06
CA ARG A 231 5.16 -23.71 6.70
C ARG A 231 4.63 -22.33 6.33
N PHE A 232 3.37 -22.03 6.68
CA PHE A 232 2.80 -20.70 6.49
C PHE A 232 3.58 -19.63 7.27
N SER A 233 3.91 -19.90 8.53
CA SER A 233 4.71 -19.01 9.37
C SER A 233 6.09 -18.76 8.78
N ALA A 234 6.77 -19.79 8.27
CA ALA A 234 8.06 -19.66 7.60
C ALA A 234 7.96 -18.83 6.31
N TRP A 235 7.00 -19.14 5.44
CA TRP A 235 6.74 -18.38 4.20
C TRP A 235 6.43 -16.92 4.49
N TRP A 236 5.55 -16.65 5.47
CA TRP A 236 5.18 -15.30 5.88
C TRP A 236 6.39 -14.50 6.32
N ARG A 237 7.18 -15.05 7.23
CA ARG A 237 8.35 -14.39 7.79
C ARG A 237 9.46 -14.19 6.76
N GLU A 238 9.84 -15.24 6.02
CA GLU A 238 11.03 -15.18 5.15
C GLU A 238 10.74 -14.47 3.82
N LEU A 239 9.54 -14.62 3.27
CA LEU A 239 9.27 -14.23 1.89
C LEU A 239 8.26 -13.09 1.76
N TYR A 240 7.35 -12.92 2.73
CA TYR A 240 6.21 -12.03 2.54
C TYR A 240 6.37 -10.66 3.19
N ILE A 241 6.84 -10.57 4.45
CA ILE A 241 6.81 -9.33 5.25
C ILE A 241 8.12 -8.56 5.33
N GLN A 242 9.20 -9.04 4.70
CA GLN A 242 10.53 -8.47 4.84
C GLN A 242 10.80 -7.32 3.87
N LEU A 243 11.53 -6.29 4.34
CA LEU A 243 11.93 -5.17 3.48
C LEU A 243 12.77 -5.66 2.28
N HIS A 244 13.66 -6.61 2.46
CA HIS A 244 14.54 -7.10 1.40
C HIS A 244 13.83 -7.92 0.33
N THR A 245 12.67 -8.52 0.63
CA THR A 245 11.83 -9.20 -0.36
C THR A 245 10.75 -8.29 -0.95
N ARG A 246 10.40 -7.21 -0.24
CA ARG A 246 9.36 -6.25 -0.63
C ARG A 246 9.91 -4.91 -1.11
N GLY A 247 11.24 -4.75 -1.14
CA GLY A 247 11.91 -3.52 -1.56
C GLY A 247 11.79 -3.19 -3.05
N GLY A 248 11.50 -4.18 -3.90
CA GLY A 248 11.35 -3.97 -5.34
C GLY A 248 10.32 -2.91 -5.72
N PRO A 249 9.07 -2.95 -5.25
CA PRO A 249 8.08 -1.90 -5.48
C PRO A 249 8.55 -0.51 -5.05
N ILE A 250 9.23 -0.39 -3.91
CA ILE A 250 9.83 0.86 -3.46
C ILE A 250 10.89 1.34 -4.44
N ALA A 251 11.76 0.43 -4.91
CA ALA A 251 12.82 0.73 -5.87
C ALA A 251 12.28 1.25 -7.21
N PHE A 252 11.20 0.67 -7.73
CA PHE A 252 10.51 1.19 -8.91
C PHE A 252 9.91 2.58 -8.67
N GLY A 253 9.38 2.84 -7.48
CA GLY A 253 8.94 4.17 -7.08
C GLY A 253 10.08 5.19 -7.06
N ILE A 254 11.25 4.83 -6.51
CA ILE A 254 12.48 5.65 -6.53
C ILE A 254 12.88 5.95 -7.98
N ALA A 255 12.93 4.96 -8.85
CA ALA A 255 13.29 5.13 -10.25
C ALA A 255 12.31 6.07 -10.99
N ALA A 256 11.02 5.91 -10.76
CA ALA A 256 10.00 6.82 -11.29
C ALA A 256 10.18 8.26 -10.80
N ALA A 257 10.55 8.46 -9.53
CA ALA A 257 10.81 9.80 -8.97
C ALA A 257 12.06 10.44 -9.58
N VAL A 258 13.12 9.67 -9.82
CA VAL A 258 14.33 10.15 -10.51
C VAL A 258 13.99 10.56 -11.94
N ILE A 259 13.25 9.76 -12.69
CA ILE A 259 12.78 10.09 -14.04
C ILE A 259 11.94 11.38 -14.00
N TYR A 260 10.98 11.48 -13.10
CA TYR A 260 10.12 12.62 -12.95
C TYR A 260 10.85 13.91 -12.55
N THR A 261 11.91 13.79 -11.73
CA THR A 261 12.63 14.96 -11.21
C THR A 261 13.67 15.49 -12.20
N PHE A 262 14.40 14.60 -12.89
CA PHE A 262 15.52 14.99 -13.74
C PHE A 262 15.24 14.90 -15.23
N TYR A 263 14.19 14.17 -15.66
CA TYR A 263 13.91 13.88 -17.07
C TYR A 263 12.46 14.16 -17.48
N ASP A 264 11.70 14.93 -16.69
CA ASP A 264 10.27 15.22 -16.93
C ASP A 264 10.02 15.84 -18.32
N ASP A 265 10.85 16.79 -18.75
CA ASP A 265 10.68 17.44 -20.06
C ASP A 265 10.99 16.49 -21.22
N ARG A 266 11.98 15.60 -21.05
CA ARG A 266 12.27 14.54 -22.04
C ARG A 266 11.12 13.54 -22.11
N LEU A 267 10.56 13.15 -20.97
CA LEU A 267 9.39 12.26 -20.91
C LEU A 267 8.19 12.89 -21.60
N LYS A 268 7.88 14.15 -21.32
CA LYS A 268 6.79 14.88 -21.99
C LYS A 268 6.99 15.03 -23.49
N ALA A 269 8.24 15.32 -23.92
CA ALA A 269 8.58 15.39 -25.32
C ALA A 269 8.43 14.03 -26.02
N PHE A 270 8.86 12.94 -25.36
CA PHE A 270 8.68 11.58 -25.87
C PHE A 270 7.19 11.22 -26.01
N ILE A 271 6.37 11.51 -25.00
CA ILE A 271 4.91 11.27 -25.05
C ILE A 271 4.27 12.04 -26.21
N ALA A 272 4.69 13.27 -26.43
CA ALA A 272 4.16 14.10 -27.52
C ALA A 272 4.60 13.60 -28.91
N ALA A 273 5.85 13.16 -29.05
CA ALA A 273 6.42 12.72 -30.32
C ALA A 273 6.00 11.28 -30.70
N LYS A 274 5.68 10.43 -29.73
CA LYS A 274 5.40 9.01 -29.94
C LYS A 274 4.08 8.54 -29.28
N PRO A 275 2.93 9.15 -29.67
CA PRO A 275 1.64 8.89 -29.01
C PRO A 275 1.18 7.42 -29.14
N ALA A 276 1.43 6.75 -30.27
CA ALA A 276 1.08 5.34 -30.46
C ALA A 276 1.91 4.44 -29.52
N VAL A 277 3.21 4.66 -29.43
CA VAL A 277 4.11 3.88 -28.55
C VAL A 277 3.69 4.04 -27.08
N THR A 278 3.39 5.27 -26.67
CA THR A 278 2.98 5.55 -25.28
C THR A 278 1.61 4.95 -24.95
N LYS A 279 0.66 4.97 -25.90
CA LYS A 279 -0.62 4.29 -25.74
C LYS A 279 -0.43 2.77 -25.60
N THR A 280 0.38 2.17 -26.47
CA THR A 280 0.70 0.74 -26.39
C THR A 280 1.38 0.40 -25.06
N ALA A 281 2.33 1.21 -24.59
CA ALA A 281 3.01 0.99 -23.30
C ALA A 281 2.04 0.97 -22.11
N ILE A 282 1.02 1.85 -22.07
CA ILE A 282 -0.01 1.82 -21.01
C ILE A 282 -0.92 0.60 -21.16
N VAL A 283 -1.37 0.28 -22.35
CA VAL A 283 -2.20 -0.92 -22.56
C VAL A 283 -1.46 -2.18 -22.12
N LEU A 284 -0.19 -2.30 -22.48
CA LEU A 284 0.66 -3.40 -22.01
C LEU A 284 0.87 -3.37 -20.50
N ALA A 285 1.12 -2.20 -19.91
CA ALA A 285 1.26 -2.08 -18.46
C ALA A 285 -0.02 -2.50 -17.72
N LEU A 286 -1.19 -2.13 -18.22
CA LEU A 286 -2.48 -2.58 -17.66
C LEU A 286 -2.67 -4.10 -17.84
N ALA A 287 -2.40 -4.63 -19.03
CA ALA A 287 -2.51 -6.06 -19.32
C ALA A 287 -1.55 -6.89 -18.44
N ILE A 288 -0.29 -6.47 -18.31
CA ILE A 288 0.70 -7.12 -17.45
C ILE A 288 0.31 -7.00 -15.97
N SER A 289 -0.26 -5.86 -15.54
CA SER A 289 -0.77 -5.71 -14.17
C SER A 289 -1.91 -6.69 -13.89
N LEU A 290 -2.86 -6.85 -14.81
CA LEU A 290 -3.93 -7.83 -14.72
C LEU A 290 -3.39 -9.27 -14.73
N PHE A 291 -2.44 -9.56 -15.60
CA PHE A 291 -1.75 -10.85 -15.62
C PHE A 291 -1.03 -11.12 -14.28
N ALA A 292 -0.30 -10.15 -13.75
CA ALA A 292 0.37 -10.29 -12.44
C ALA A 292 -0.63 -10.52 -11.29
N HIS A 293 -1.86 -9.99 -11.38
CA HIS A 293 -2.94 -10.32 -10.46
C HIS A 293 -3.52 -11.72 -10.68
N SER A 294 -3.41 -12.28 -11.87
CA SER A 294 -3.88 -13.65 -12.15
C SER A 294 -2.84 -14.73 -11.85
N VAL A 295 -1.56 -14.33 -11.63
CA VAL A 295 -0.54 -15.28 -11.19
C VAL A 295 -0.91 -15.72 -9.78
N PRO A 296 -1.42 -16.96 -9.61
CA PRO A 296 -1.89 -17.41 -8.32
C PRO A 296 -0.75 -17.48 -7.32
N TYR A 297 -1.09 -17.52 -6.03
CA TYR A 297 -0.19 -18.02 -5.03
C TYR A 297 0.10 -19.50 -5.39
N HIS A 298 1.01 -19.69 -6.30
CA HIS A 298 1.61 -20.95 -6.74
C HIS A 298 0.70 -22.16 -6.66
N ASP A 299 -0.08 -22.32 -7.69
CA ASP A 299 -0.54 -23.64 -8.03
C ASP A 299 0.32 -24.14 -9.22
N PRO A 300 1.39 -24.94 -8.95
CA PRO A 300 2.21 -25.50 -10.03
C PRO A 300 1.41 -26.49 -10.90
N THR A 301 0.21 -26.85 -10.51
CA THR A 301 -0.69 -27.70 -11.29
C THR A 301 -1.46 -26.92 -12.37
N GLN A 302 -1.40 -25.57 -12.35
CA GLN A 302 -2.02 -24.77 -13.41
C GLN A 302 -1.35 -25.05 -14.77
N ASN A 303 -2.13 -25.49 -15.73
CA ASN A 303 -1.64 -25.94 -17.05
C ASN A 303 -0.71 -24.93 -17.74
N TYR A 304 -1.02 -23.62 -17.64
CA TYR A 304 -0.19 -22.58 -18.28
C TYR A 304 1.16 -22.40 -17.56
N LEU A 305 1.24 -22.64 -16.26
CA LEU A 305 2.50 -22.59 -15.52
C LEU A 305 3.37 -23.82 -15.81
N GLN A 306 2.78 -24.97 -15.95
CA GLN A 306 3.50 -26.18 -16.37
C GLN A 306 4.08 -26.05 -17.77
N SER A 307 3.36 -25.43 -18.70
CA SER A 307 3.79 -25.30 -20.10
C SER A 307 5.01 -24.40 -20.32
N ILE A 308 5.31 -23.46 -19.42
CA ILE A 308 6.46 -22.55 -19.52
C ILE A 308 7.75 -23.09 -18.95
N GLY A 309 7.70 -24.25 -18.29
CA GLY A 309 8.85 -24.90 -17.67
C GLY A 309 9.19 -24.37 -16.25
N ILE A 310 9.90 -25.20 -15.49
CA ILE A 310 10.15 -24.97 -14.06
C ILE A 310 10.90 -23.65 -13.80
N GLY A 311 11.94 -23.35 -14.57
CA GLY A 311 12.75 -22.14 -14.35
C GLY A 311 12.00 -20.84 -14.63
N ALA A 312 11.25 -20.79 -15.74
CA ALA A 312 10.43 -19.62 -16.09
C ALA A 312 9.26 -19.43 -15.10
N ASN A 313 8.65 -20.53 -14.66
CA ASN A 313 7.62 -20.52 -13.64
C ASN A 313 8.18 -19.94 -12.33
N PHE A 314 9.28 -20.48 -11.82
CA PHE A 314 9.95 -19.99 -10.61
C PHE A 314 10.31 -18.50 -10.71
N TRP A 315 10.84 -18.06 -11.86
CA TRP A 315 11.12 -16.64 -12.08
C TRP A 315 9.84 -15.79 -12.00
N LEU A 316 8.76 -16.23 -12.65
CA LEU A 316 7.49 -15.53 -12.62
C LEU A 316 6.96 -15.40 -11.17
N LEU A 317 7.02 -16.48 -10.41
CA LEU A 317 6.63 -16.54 -9.02
C LEU A 317 7.44 -15.58 -8.14
N ALA A 318 8.74 -15.48 -8.40
CA ALA A 318 9.60 -14.55 -7.71
C ALA A 318 9.33 -13.09 -8.08
N GLN A 319 9.03 -12.80 -9.35
CA GLN A 319 9.03 -11.45 -9.89
C GLN A 319 7.65 -10.85 -10.20
N HIS A 320 6.54 -11.60 -10.09
CA HIS A 320 5.21 -11.08 -10.43
C HIS A 320 4.83 -9.77 -9.71
N ARG A 321 5.27 -9.59 -8.44
CA ARG A 321 5.07 -8.36 -7.67
C ARG A 321 5.90 -7.20 -8.23
N ASN A 322 7.12 -7.50 -8.65
CA ASN A 322 8.01 -6.52 -9.27
C ASN A 322 7.53 -6.13 -10.68
N LEU A 323 6.96 -7.06 -11.44
CA LEU A 323 6.28 -6.77 -12.70
C LEU A 323 5.08 -5.84 -12.50
N TYR A 324 4.25 -6.12 -11.51
CA TYR A 324 3.15 -5.24 -11.12
C TYR A 324 3.64 -3.85 -10.72
N ALA A 325 4.71 -3.77 -9.93
CA ALA A 325 5.31 -2.52 -9.49
C ALA A 325 5.92 -1.71 -10.64
N LEU A 326 6.60 -2.36 -11.58
CA LEU A 326 7.09 -1.74 -12.82
C LEU A 326 5.93 -1.12 -13.61
N CYS A 327 4.87 -1.88 -13.83
CA CYS A 327 3.68 -1.39 -14.54
C CYS A 327 3.01 -0.22 -13.80
N SER A 328 2.91 -0.32 -12.48
CA SER A 328 2.39 0.77 -11.62
C SER A 328 3.23 2.02 -11.73
N ALA A 329 4.57 1.91 -11.74
CA ALA A 329 5.48 3.04 -11.92
C ALA A 329 5.36 3.68 -13.31
N VAL A 330 5.19 2.87 -14.36
CA VAL A 330 4.93 3.35 -15.73
C VAL A 330 3.60 4.11 -15.78
N ILE A 331 2.52 3.54 -15.27
CA ILE A 331 1.20 4.18 -15.22
C ILE A 331 1.28 5.51 -14.45
N LEU A 332 1.97 5.52 -13.30
CA LEU A 332 2.19 6.70 -12.48
C LEU A 332 2.86 7.83 -13.27
N LEU A 333 3.95 7.54 -14.00
CA LEU A 333 4.67 8.52 -14.80
C LEU A 333 3.79 9.12 -15.90
N PHE A 334 3.04 8.31 -16.61
CA PHE A 334 2.16 8.78 -17.67
C PHE A 334 0.96 9.60 -17.16
N VAL A 335 0.41 9.19 -16.02
CA VAL A 335 -0.68 9.93 -15.36
C VAL A 335 -0.23 11.30 -14.88
N LEU A 336 1.04 11.45 -14.47
CA LEU A 336 1.64 12.74 -14.10
C LEU A 336 2.00 13.62 -15.31
N ALA A 337 1.91 13.10 -16.52
CA ALA A 337 2.13 13.86 -17.76
C ALA A 337 0.85 13.88 -18.62
N PRO A 338 -0.26 14.53 -18.18
CA PRO A 338 -1.59 14.37 -18.76
C PRO A 338 -1.69 15.07 -20.12
N ARG A 339 -1.31 14.40 -21.18
CA ARG A 339 -1.43 14.85 -22.59
C ARG A 339 -2.23 13.82 -23.39
N GLY A 340 -3.00 14.29 -24.38
CA GLY A 340 -3.77 13.44 -25.25
C GLY A 340 -4.72 12.50 -24.48
N TYR A 341 -4.65 11.20 -24.77
CA TYR A 341 -5.48 10.15 -24.14
C TYR A 341 -5.30 10.03 -22.62
N PHE A 342 -4.16 10.49 -22.07
CA PHE A 342 -3.90 10.40 -20.64
C PHE A 342 -4.69 11.41 -19.81
N LYS A 343 -5.29 12.44 -20.44
CA LYS A 343 -6.19 13.37 -19.76
C LYS A 343 -7.41 12.65 -19.18
N SER A 344 -7.98 11.69 -19.90
CA SER A 344 -9.14 10.93 -19.42
C SER A 344 -8.77 10.04 -18.23
N LEU A 345 -7.65 9.32 -18.31
CA LEU A 345 -7.16 8.50 -17.18
C LEU A 345 -6.82 9.39 -15.97
N HIS A 346 -6.13 10.51 -16.18
CA HIS A 346 -5.85 11.49 -15.13
C HIS A 346 -7.15 12.01 -14.51
N SER A 347 -8.15 12.36 -15.31
CA SER A 347 -9.44 12.87 -14.83
C SER A 347 -10.20 11.84 -13.98
N ILE A 348 -10.22 10.56 -14.40
CA ILE A 348 -10.83 9.47 -13.64
C ILE A 348 -10.14 9.31 -12.29
N LEU A 349 -8.81 9.21 -12.29
CA LEU A 349 -8.02 9.07 -11.07
C LEU A 349 -8.07 10.31 -10.16
N SER A 350 -8.38 11.47 -10.74
CA SER A 350 -8.58 12.72 -10.03
C SER A 350 -10.04 12.96 -9.62
N SER A 351 -10.90 11.95 -9.62
CA SER A 351 -12.29 12.09 -9.22
C SER A 351 -12.44 12.41 -7.73
N ARG A 352 -13.52 13.10 -7.35
CA ARG A 352 -13.80 13.47 -5.94
C ARG A 352 -13.92 12.25 -5.03
N ILE A 353 -14.54 11.18 -5.53
CA ILE A 353 -14.74 9.93 -4.77
C ILE A 353 -13.39 9.29 -4.46
N LEU A 354 -12.52 9.14 -5.46
CA LEU A 354 -11.18 8.58 -5.25
C LEU A 354 -10.32 9.48 -4.36
N GLY A 355 -10.44 10.80 -4.50
CA GLY A 355 -9.76 11.75 -3.62
C GLY A 355 -10.20 11.63 -2.16
N PHE A 356 -11.50 11.43 -1.90
CA PHE A 356 -12.02 11.16 -0.56
C PHE A 356 -11.44 9.86 0.00
N ILE A 357 -11.52 8.74 -0.75
CA ILE A 357 -11.01 7.44 -0.32
C ILE A 357 -9.50 7.50 -0.05
N ALA A 358 -8.74 8.23 -0.87
CA ALA A 358 -7.31 8.40 -0.68
C ALA A 358 -6.95 9.13 0.62
N LYS A 359 -7.75 10.10 1.05
CA LYS A 359 -7.50 10.82 2.31
C LYS A 359 -7.63 9.92 3.53
N ILE A 360 -8.63 9.06 3.53
CA ILE A 360 -8.90 8.14 4.64
C ILE A 360 -8.12 6.82 4.49
N SER A 361 -7.34 6.62 3.40
CA SER A 361 -6.74 5.33 3.05
C SER A 361 -5.81 4.78 4.12
N TYR A 362 -5.09 5.64 4.84
CA TYR A 362 -4.19 5.21 5.90
C TYR A 362 -4.96 4.66 7.11
N SER A 363 -5.92 5.41 7.64
CA SER A 363 -6.79 4.92 8.72
C SER A 363 -7.61 3.72 8.28
N ALA A 364 -8.11 3.68 7.04
CA ALA A 364 -8.79 2.51 6.49
C ALA A 364 -7.90 1.28 6.51
N TYR A 365 -6.63 1.43 6.09
CA TYR A 365 -5.64 0.34 6.14
C TYR A 365 -5.40 -0.15 7.56
N LEU A 366 -5.31 0.75 8.53
CA LEU A 366 -5.06 0.40 9.93
C LEU A 366 -6.19 -0.43 10.55
N PHE A 367 -7.44 -0.04 10.31
CA PHE A 367 -8.58 -0.53 11.08
C PHE A 367 -9.44 -1.58 10.36
N HIS A 368 -9.28 -1.79 9.04
CA HIS A 368 -10.18 -2.69 8.28
C HIS A 368 -10.20 -4.13 8.81
N ILE A 369 -9.08 -4.68 9.27
CA ILE A 369 -9.04 -6.07 9.77
C ILE A 369 -9.75 -6.20 11.11
N LEU A 370 -9.59 -5.26 12.03
CA LEU A 370 -10.33 -5.26 13.29
C LEU A 370 -11.85 -5.22 13.04
N LEU A 371 -12.26 -4.35 12.11
CA LEU A 371 -13.68 -4.22 11.75
C LEU A 371 -14.19 -5.46 11.01
N LEU A 372 -13.40 -6.01 10.10
CA LEU A 372 -13.70 -7.25 9.40
C LEU A 372 -13.92 -8.40 10.38
N ASN A 373 -13.00 -8.59 11.32
CA ASN A 373 -13.10 -9.63 12.34
C ASN A 373 -14.37 -9.46 13.20
N ALA A 374 -14.70 -8.21 13.57
CA ALA A 374 -15.91 -7.91 14.34
C ALA A 374 -17.19 -8.22 13.54
N VAL A 375 -17.27 -7.75 12.29
CA VAL A 375 -18.44 -7.98 11.42
C VAL A 375 -18.66 -9.45 11.14
N PHE A 376 -17.62 -10.17 10.71
CA PHE A 376 -17.78 -11.57 10.36
C PHE A 376 -17.96 -12.48 11.58
N ARG A 377 -17.46 -12.09 12.76
CA ARG A 377 -17.79 -12.78 14.01
C ARG A 377 -19.30 -12.68 14.26
N GLN A 378 -19.85 -11.49 14.21
CA GLN A 378 -21.28 -11.24 14.41
C GLN A 378 -22.14 -11.96 13.37
N LEU A 379 -21.71 -12.00 12.10
CA LEU A 379 -22.44 -12.72 11.04
C LEU A 379 -22.39 -14.23 11.24
N ARG A 380 -21.33 -14.79 11.79
CA ARG A 380 -21.27 -16.23 12.13
C ARG A 380 -22.27 -16.57 13.23
N ASP A 381 -22.42 -15.68 14.22
CA ASP A 381 -23.34 -15.91 15.32
C ASP A 381 -24.82 -15.76 14.89
N LEU A 382 -25.09 -14.83 13.99
CA LEU A 382 -26.46 -14.54 13.51
C LEU A 382 -26.94 -15.45 12.38
N LEU A 383 -26.02 -15.92 11.54
CA LEU A 383 -26.30 -16.66 10.29
C LEU A 383 -25.36 -17.88 10.17
N PRO A 384 -25.37 -18.82 11.14
CA PRO A 384 -24.43 -19.94 11.16
C PRO A 384 -24.58 -20.88 9.97
N ASP A 385 -25.79 -21.11 9.48
CA ASP A 385 -26.09 -21.99 8.34
C ASP A 385 -25.63 -21.41 7.00
N ASN A 386 -25.45 -20.09 6.93
CA ASN A 386 -25.06 -19.39 5.71
C ASN A 386 -23.56 -19.18 5.56
N ILE A 387 -22.73 -19.67 6.49
CA ILE A 387 -21.29 -19.50 6.44
C ILE A 387 -20.74 -20.03 5.10
N GLY A 388 -20.08 -19.14 4.35
CA GLY A 388 -19.49 -19.44 3.04
C GLY A 388 -20.41 -19.29 1.84
N ASP A 389 -21.68 -18.99 2.03
CA ASP A 389 -22.57 -18.65 0.93
C ASP A 389 -22.16 -17.30 0.29
N PRO A 390 -22.29 -17.13 -1.02
CA PRO A 390 -21.95 -15.87 -1.69
C PRO A 390 -22.65 -14.64 -1.08
N GLY A 391 -23.92 -14.78 -0.68
CA GLY A 391 -24.69 -13.70 -0.03
C GLY A 391 -24.11 -13.32 1.33
N TRP A 392 -23.66 -14.29 2.12
CA TRP A 392 -23.01 -14.07 3.42
C TRP A 392 -21.68 -13.29 3.25
N LEU A 393 -20.85 -13.70 2.27
CA LEU A 393 -19.60 -13.01 1.96
C LEU A 393 -19.83 -11.58 1.47
N ILE A 394 -20.79 -11.38 0.56
CA ILE A 394 -21.11 -10.06 0.02
C ILE A 394 -21.63 -9.15 1.13
N LEU A 395 -22.57 -9.62 1.96
CA LEU A 395 -23.13 -8.84 3.07
C LEU A 395 -22.02 -8.42 4.04
N GLY A 396 -21.19 -9.38 4.49
CA GLY A 396 -20.07 -9.11 5.39
C GLY A 396 -19.07 -8.13 4.80
N SER A 397 -18.75 -8.26 3.51
CA SER A 397 -17.83 -7.35 2.82
C SER A 397 -18.40 -5.93 2.72
N VAL A 398 -19.67 -5.78 2.33
CA VAL A 398 -20.35 -4.46 2.24
C VAL A 398 -20.39 -3.78 3.59
N VAL A 399 -20.78 -4.50 4.64
CA VAL A 399 -20.84 -3.96 6.00
C VAL A 399 -19.45 -3.58 6.49
N THR A 400 -18.43 -4.44 6.27
CA THR A 400 -17.03 -4.15 6.63
C THR A 400 -16.53 -2.89 5.93
N ILE A 401 -16.77 -2.75 4.62
CA ILE A 401 -16.35 -1.57 3.85
C ILE A 401 -17.02 -0.31 4.39
N ALA A 402 -18.34 -0.35 4.62
CA ALA A 402 -19.09 0.79 5.14
C ALA A 402 -18.57 1.21 6.53
N MET A 403 -18.39 0.26 7.45
CA MET A 403 -17.83 0.53 8.78
C MET A 403 -16.39 1.06 8.70
N THR A 404 -15.57 0.53 7.78
CA THR A 404 -14.20 0.98 7.56
C THR A 404 -14.18 2.43 7.07
N ILE A 405 -15.04 2.81 6.14
CA ILE A 405 -15.15 4.19 5.65
C ILE A 405 -15.53 5.13 6.80
N VAL A 406 -16.52 4.78 7.60
CA VAL A 406 -16.98 5.60 8.74
C VAL A 406 -15.86 5.74 9.77
N ALA A 407 -15.31 4.64 10.25
CA ALA A 407 -14.25 4.64 11.26
C ALA A 407 -13.01 5.39 10.77
N ALA A 408 -12.56 5.13 9.54
CA ALA A 408 -11.42 5.81 8.94
C ALA A 408 -11.65 7.31 8.78
N SER A 409 -12.87 7.74 8.44
CA SER A 409 -13.23 9.16 8.36
C SER A 409 -13.16 9.84 9.74
N VAL A 410 -13.67 9.19 10.77
CA VAL A 410 -13.60 9.70 12.16
C VAL A 410 -12.15 9.83 12.62
N ILE A 411 -11.34 8.79 12.42
CA ILE A 411 -9.92 8.79 12.81
C ILE A 411 -9.13 9.85 12.01
N TYR A 412 -9.39 9.96 10.71
CA TYR A 412 -8.77 11.02 9.90
C TYR A 412 -9.07 12.40 10.45
N LEU A 413 -10.35 12.70 10.73
CA LEU A 413 -10.79 14.02 11.19
C LEU A 413 -10.28 14.38 12.58
N LEU A 414 -10.31 13.42 13.52
CA LEU A 414 -10.00 13.65 14.93
C LEU A 414 -8.54 13.43 15.28
N VAL A 415 -7.84 12.59 14.52
CA VAL A 415 -6.48 12.18 14.84
C VAL A 415 -5.49 12.56 13.74
N GLU A 416 -5.62 12.02 12.52
CA GLU A 416 -4.60 12.23 11.48
C GLU A 416 -4.47 13.71 11.09
N LYS A 417 -5.57 14.33 10.69
CA LYS A 417 -5.57 15.70 10.15
C LYS A 417 -5.02 16.74 11.12
N PRO A 418 -5.42 16.78 12.41
CA PRO A 418 -4.84 17.71 13.37
C PRO A 418 -3.32 17.58 13.51
N PHE A 419 -2.79 16.37 13.57
CA PHE A 419 -1.33 16.15 13.69
C PHE A 419 -0.58 16.48 12.41
N ILE A 420 -1.16 16.20 11.23
CA ILE A 420 -0.61 16.63 9.94
C ILE A 420 -0.51 18.15 9.90
N ASP A 421 -1.56 18.88 10.30
CA ASP A 421 -1.56 20.35 10.28
C ASP A 421 -0.56 20.94 11.26
N LEU A 422 -0.44 20.38 12.47
CA LEU A 422 0.57 20.78 13.45
C LEU A 422 1.99 20.65 12.89
N THR A 423 2.31 19.54 12.23
CA THR A 423 3.65 19.30 11.69
C THR A 423 3.98 20.17 10.46
N HIS A 424 2.95 20.61 9.71
CA HIS A 424 3.11 21.58 8.61
C HIS A 424 3.20 23.02 9.11
N GLY A 425 2.43 23.41 10.15
CA GLY A 425 2.42 24.74 10.74
C GLY A 425 3.74 25.14 11.44
N VAL A 426 4.46 24.17 11.99
CA VAL A 426 5.81 24.38 12.57
C VAL A 426 6.81 24.92 11.52
N ARG A 427 6.63 24.60 10.23
CA ARG A 427 7.47 25.13 9.14
C ARG A 427 7.19 26.61 8.83
N ALA A 428 5.92 27.02 8.83
CA ALA A 428 5.57 28.42 8.52
C ALA A 428 6.20 29.39 9.53
N LYS A 429 6.23 29.03 10.82
CA LYS A 429 6.86 29.85 11.87
C LYS A 429 8.38 29.87 11.80
N LYS A 430 9.06 28.81 11.35
CA LYS A 430 10.53 28.77 11.21
C LYS A 430 11.05 29.52 9.97
N THR A 431 10.22 29.70 8.93
CA THR A 431 10.59 30.47 7.72
C THR A 431 10.39 31.97 7.90
N VAL A 432 9.53 32.39 8.80
CA VAL A 432 9.28 33.82 9.12
C VAL A 432 10.35 34.37 10.07
N ASN A 433 11.03 33.52 10.83
CA ASN A 433 12.07 33.91 11.80
C ASN A 433 13.51 33.70 11.29
N ARG A 434 13.72 33.56 10.00
CA ARG A 434 15.00 33.58 9.29
C ARG A 434 14.98 34.57 8.14
#